data_dcd365c94ef663cb3d1a223ddeb8fc64
#
_entry.id   dcd365c94ef663cb3d1a223ddeb8fc64
#
_cell.length_a   1.000
_cell.length_b   1.000
_cell.length_c   1.000
_cell.angle_alpha   90.00
_cell.angle_beta   90.00
_cell.angle_gamma   90.00
#
_symmetry.space_group_name_H-M   'P 1'
#
loop_
_entity.id
_entity.type
_entity.pdbx_description
1 polymer ?
#
loop_
_entity_poly.entity_id
_entity_poly.type
_entity_poly.pdbx_seq_one_letter_code
_entity_poly.pdbx_strand_id
1 'polypeptide(L)'
;MKEIHFGLLPRILVAIVLGIGFGCFLPGVVVRGFATFNSIFSHFLQFLIPLIIIGLVTPAIAEIGKGAGVLLAITALIAYLDTVFAGCFSYLTSVLVFPKLITGGPSVSEIAQAEEVLPFFTIEIPPMTDVMTALVFSFTLGLGMAFFGSQQLKGLASEFKDIVVKTIETAILPLLPIYIFGIFLSMTYTGQAWSVLKVFVSIIGVIFLMHIVLLVLQFCVAGAVTHRNPFRLLGTMMPAYFTALGTSSSAATIPVTLNQTLKNGVSAEVAGFTVPLCATIHLSGSTLKIVSCAVALMMMQDMPFDAGKFLGFILMLGIMMVAAPGVPGGAIMAALGVLGSVLGFGEQEQALMIALYITMDNFGTACNVTGDGAIALVIDKFFRKRT
;
A
#
# COMPACT_ATOMS: atom_id res chain seq x y z
N MET A 1 17.72 25.21 16.72
CA MET A 1 17.75 23.74 16.88
C MET A 1 16.90 23.17 15.74
N LYS A 2 17.48 22.37 14.81
CA LYS A 2 16.68 21.65 13.81
C LYS A 2 15.85 20.62 14.57
N GLU A 3 14.54 20.77 14.57
CA GLU A 3 13.65 19.70 15.03
C GLU A 3 13.89 18.48 14.16
N ILE A 4 14.40 17.42 14.75
CA ILE A 4 14.54 16.13 14.10
C ILE A 4 13.14 15.55 14.01
N HIS A 5 12.45 15.80 12.91
CA HIS A 5 11.19 15.14 12.60
C HIS A 5 11.44 13.65 12.35
N PHE A 6 11.25 12.84 13.37
CA PHE A 6 11.22 11.39 13.21
C PHE A 6 10.05 11.01 12.30
N GLY A 7 10.35 10.54 11.11
CA GLY A 7 9.35 10.00 10.18
C GLY A 7 8.56 8.83 10.79
N LEU A 8 7.53 8.36 10.11
CA LEU A 8 6.67 7.28 10.60
C LEU A 8 7.45 5.96 10.79
N LEU A 9 8.32 5.60 9.85
CA LEU A 9 9.11 4.35 9.91
C LEU A 9 9.95 4.21 11.18
N PRO A 10 10.79 5.18 11.60
CA PRO A 10 11.53 5.06 12.86
C PRO A 10 10.62 4.90 14.09
N ARG A 11 9.46 5.58 14.13
CA ARG A 11 8.49 5.45 15.23
C ARG A 11 7.91 4.03 15.31
N ILE A 12 7.60 3.42 14.16
CA ILE A 12 7.10 2.03 14.09
C ILE A 12 8.18 1.04 14.53
N LEU A 13 9.42 1.18 14.04
CA LEU A 13 10.52 0.30 14.45
C LEU A 13 10.78 0.37 15.95
N VAL A 14 10.78 1.58 16.53
CA VAL A 14 10.89 1.78 17.98
C VAL A 14 9.72 1.13 18.70
N ALA A 15 8.50 1.28 18.21
CA ALA A 15 7.31 0.67 18.79
C ALA A 15 7.40 -0.88 18.80
N ILE A 16 7.87 -1.49 17.72
CA ILE A 16 8.09 -2.95 17.63
C ILE A 16 9.13 -3.39 18.67
N VAL A 17 10.30 -2.73 18.69
CA VAL A 17 11.39 -3.09 19.62
C VAL A 17 10.95 -2.93 21.08
N LEU A 18 10.26 -1.82 21.39
CA LEU A 18 9.75 -1.59 22.75
C LEU A 18 8.63 -2.58 23.10
N GLY A 19 7.71 -2.89 22.16
CA GLY A 19 6.67 -3.89 22.37
C GLY A 19 7.23 -5.26 22.72
N ILE A 20 8.25 -5.70 21.98
CA ILE A 20 8.96 -6.96 22.26
C ILE A 20 9.68 -6.87 23.62
N GLY A 21 10.44 -5.80 23.86
CA GLY A 21 11.17 -5.63 25.11
C GLY A 21 10.26 -5.64 26.33
N PHE A 22 9.23 -4.82 26.32
CA PHE A 22 8.28 -4.70 27.45
C PHE A 22 7.39 -5.94 27.61
N GLY A 23 7.05 -6.65 26.55
CA GLY A 23 6.26 -7.88 26.60
C GLY A 23 6.90 -9.01 27.41
N CYS A 24 8.23 -8.99 27.58
CA CYS A 24 8.95 -9.99 28.36
C CYS A 24 8.76 -9.85 29.89
N PHE A 25 8.37 -8.66 30.38
CA PHE A 25 8.36 -8.42 31.83
C PHE A 25 7.16 -7.62 32.36
N LEU A 26 6.34 -7.02 31.51
CA LEU A 26 5.15 -6.30 31.97
C LEU A 26 4.09 -7.26 32.51
N PRO A 27 3.40 -6.88 33.61
CA PRO A 27 2.29 -7.69 34.14
C PRO A 27 1.10 -7.71 33.19
N GLY A 28 0.37 -8.82 33.16
CA GLY A 28 -0.76 -9.04 32.25
C GLY A 28 -1.86 -7.96 32.30
N VAL A 29 -2.06 -7.30 33.46
CA VAL A 29 -2.99 -6.16 33.60
C VAL A 29 -2.62 -5.00 32.67
N VAL A 30 -1.31 -4.69 32.54
CA VAL A 30 -0.83 -3.62 31.65
C VAL A 30 -0.99 -4.05 30.18
N VAL A 31 -0.65 -5.30 29.86
CA VAL A 31 -0.83 -5.87 28.51
C VAL A 31 -2.32 -5.79 28.10
N ARG A 32 -3.25 -6.15 29.00
CA ARG A 32 -4.69 -6.01 28.78
C ARG A 32 -5.13 -4.55 28.55
N GLY A 33 -4.49 -3.58 29.22
CA GLY A 33 -4.72 -2.17 28.97
C GLY A 33 -4.41 -1.78 27.51
N PHE A 34 -3.27 -2.22 26.98
CA PHE A 34 -2.92 -2.00 25.58
C PHE A 34 -3.82 -2.82 24.63
N ALA A 35 -4.21 -4.04 24.98
CA ALA A 35 -5.19 -4.81 24.20
C ALA A 35 -6.55 -4.07 24.11
N THR A 36 -6.98 -3.40 25.18
CA THR A 36 -8.19 -2.57 25.17
C THR A 36 -8.05 -1.37 24.24
N PHE A 37 -6.91 -0.65 24.29
CA PHE A 37 -6.64 0.42 23.36
C PHE A 37 -6.64 -0.07 21.91
N ASN A 38 -5.99 -1.19 21.66
CA ASN A 38 -5.92 -1.79 20.32
C ASN A 38 -7.30 -2.17 19.77
N SER A 39 -8.15 -2.76 20.59
CA SER A 39 -9.53 -3.09 20.20
C SER A 39 -10.32 -1.84 19.82
N ILE A 40 -10.26 -0.78 20.63
CA ILE A 40 -10.96 0.50 20.34
C ILE A 40 -10.43 1.12 19.04
N PHE A 41 -9.10 1.15 18.87
CA PHE A 41 -8.47 1.71 17.69
C PHE A 41 -8.80 0.91 16.43
N SER A 42 -8.87 -0.41 16.53
CA SER A 42 -9.26 -1.30 15.44
C SER A 42 -10.72 -1.06 14.99
N HIS A 43 -11.66 -0.95 15.91
CA HIS A 43 -13.05 -0.61 15.59
C HIS A 43 -13.15 0.80 14.95
N PHE A 44 -12.34 1.75 15.41
CA PHE A 44 -12.25 3.07 14.78
C PHE A 44 -11.71 2.99 13.34
N LEU A 45 -10.68 2.17 13.10
CA LEU A 45 -10.19 1.92 11.74
C LEU A 45 -11.27 1.29 10.86
N GLN A 46 -11.96 0.27 11.35
CA GLN A 46 -13.06 -0.39 10.61
C GLN A 46 -14.17 0.58 10.24
N PHE A 47 -14.55 1.48 11.15
CA PHE A 47 -15.51 2.56 10.87
C PHE A 47 -15.02 3.49 9.75
N LEU A 48 -13.73 3.82 9.72
CA LEU A 48 -13.16 4.72 8.72
C LEU A 48 -12.99 4.09 7.34
N ILE A 49 -12.85 2.77 7.22
CA ILE A 49 -12.59 2.08 5.95
C ILE A 49 -13.58 2.47 4.84
N PRO A 50 -14.91 2.39 5.02
CA PRO A 50 -15.86 2.80 3.99
C PRO A 50 -15.76 4.29 3.63
N LEU A 51 -15.50 5.14 4.62
CA LEU A 51 -15.31 6.58 4.40
C LEU A 51 -14.05 6.86 3.57
N ILE A 52 -12.97 6.12 3.85
CA ILE A 52 -11.72 6.18 3.07
C ILE A 52 -11.99 5.77 1.61
N ILE A 53 -12.72 4.67 1.40
CA ILE A 53 -13.07 4.20 0.07
C ILE A 53 -13.90 5.26 -0.67
N ILE A 54 -14.98 5.76 -0.09
CA ILE A 54 -15.85 6.76 -0.71
C ILE A 54 -15.06 8.05 -0.99
N GLY A 55 -14.32 8.54 0.00
CA GLY A 55 -13.58 9.79 -0.09
C GLY A 55 -12.43 9.78 -1.11
N LEU A 56 -11.82 8.63 -1.34
CA LEU A 56 -10.67 8.53 -2.25
C LEU A 56 -11.08 8.03 -3.64
N VAL A 57 -11.92 6.99 -3.73
CA VAL A 57 -12.28 6.36 -5.01
C VAL A 57 -13.23 7.24 -5.82
N THR A 58 -14.20 7.89 -5.17
CA THR A 58 -15.21 8.70 -5.89
C THR A 58 -14.57 9.84 -6.69
N PRO A 59 -13.73 10.73 -6.12
CA PRO A 59 -13.10 11.78 -6.91
C PRO A 59 -12.11 11.24 -7.93
N ALA A 60 -11.37 10.16 -7.62
CA ALA A 60 -10.46 9.54 -8.58
C ALA A 60 -11.19 9.06 -9.85
N ILE A 61 -12.33 8.38 -9.71
CA ILE A 61 -13.16 7.95 -10.84
C ILE A 61 -13.75 9.16 -11.59
N ALA A 62 -14.17 10.20 -10.87
CA ALA A 62 -14.72 11.41 -11.47
C ALA A 62 -13.68 12.20 -12.30
N GLU A 63 -12.41 12.14 -11.93
CA GLU A 63 -11.31 12.78 -12.67
C GLU A 63 -10.98 12.02 -13.97
N ILE A 64 -11.04 10.68 -13.96
CA ILE A 64 -10.76 9.83 -15.12
C ILE A 64 -11.88 9.89 -16.17
N GLY A 65 -13.09 10.35 -15.81
CA GLY A 65 -14.28 10.34 -16.68
C GLY A 65 -14.30 11.38 -17.82
N LYS A 66 -15.52 11.66 -18.34
CA LYS A 66 -15.77 12.52 -19.52
C LYS A 66 -15.00 13.84 -19.50
N GLY A 67 -14.09 14.04 -20.46
CA GLY A 67 -13.23 15.21 -20.58
C GLY A 67 -11.75 14.92 -20.28
N ALA A 68 -11.47 13.78 -19.68
CA ALA A 68 -10.13 13.24 -19.65
C ALA A 68 -9.71 12.89 -21.09
N GLY A 69 -8.68 13.55 -21.58
CA GLY A 69 -8.15 13.27 -22.93
C GLY A 69 -7.70 11.80 -23.01
N VAL A 70 -7.59 11.28 -24.22
CA VAL A 70 -7.13 9.92 -24.51
C VAL A 70 -5.83 9.60 -23.76
N LEU A 71 -4.98 10.58 -23.59
CA LEU A 71 -3.72 10.46 -22.83
C LEU A 71 -3.95 10.05 -21.37
N LEU A 72 -4.91 10.68 -20.67
CA LEU A 72 -5.24 10.32 -19.28
C LEU A 72 -5.79 8.90 -19.18
N ALA A 73 -6.75 8.55 -20.04
CA ALA A 73 -7.37 7.22 -20.02
C ALA A 73 -6.35 6.10 -20.28
N ILE A 74 -5.43 6.29 -21.24
CA ILE A 74 -4.39 5.32 -21.55
C ILE A 74 -3.35 5.26 -20.43
N THR A 75 -2.96 6.40 -19.84
CA THR A 75 -2.04 6.43 -18.71
C THR A 75 -2.61 5.68 -17.51
N ALA A 76 -3.87 5.93 -17.16
CA ALA A 76 -4.54 5.24 -16.06
C ALA A 76 -4.69 3.74 -16.32
N LEU A 77 -5.01 3.34 -17.56
CA LEU A 77 -5.10 1.94 -17.94
C LEU A 77 -3.75 1.23 -17.83
N ILE A 78 -2.67 1.83 -18.35
CA ILE A 78 -1.33 1.25 -18.28
C ILE A 78 -0.87 1.16 -16.81
N ALA A 79 -1.07 2.20 -16.01
CA ALA A 79 -0.75 2.20 -14.58
C ALA A 79 -1.51 1.11 -13.81
N TYR A 80 -2.81 0.94 -14.09
CA TYR A 80 -3.61 -0.14 -13.51
C TYR A 80 -3.11 -1.52 -13.92
N LEU A 81 -2.87 -1.75 -15.23
CA LEU A 81 -2.39 -3.04 -15.74
C LEU A 81 -1.02 -3.40 -15.17
N ASP A 82 -0.10 -2.44 -15.04
CA ASP A 82 1.20 -2.66 -14.41
C ASP A 82 1.07 -2.97 -12.93
N THR A 83 0.17 -2.30 -12.22
CA THR A 83 -0.13 -2.57 -10.82
C THR A 83 -0.71 -3.98 -10.63
N VAL A 84 -1.63 -4.42 -11.49
CA VAL A 84 -2.17 -5.79 -11.49
C VAL A 84 -1.08 -6.81 -11.83
N PHE A 85 -0.25 -6.52 -12.83
CA PHE A 85 0.90 -7.36 -13.17
C PHE A 85 1.85 -7.54 -11.98
N ALA A 86 2.19 -6.47 -11.28
CA ALA A 86 3.02 -6.52 -10.08
C ALA A 86 2.38 -7.38 -8.97
N GLY A 87 1.07 -7.29 -8.77
CA GLY A 87 0.32 -8.14 -7.85
C GLY A 87 0.36 -9.63 -8.23
N CYS A 88 0.12 -9.95 -9.51
CA CYS A 88 0.19 -11.33 -10.01
C CYS A 88 1.61 -11.90 -9.92
N PHE A 89 2.62 -11.11 -10.30
CA PHE A 89 4.04 -11.46 -10.15
C PHE A 89 4.38 -11.75 -8.69
N SER A 90 3.92 -10.89 -7.78
CA SER A 90 4.08 -11.04 -6.34
C SER A 90 3.45 -12.33 -5.83
N TYR A 91 2.20 -12.60 -6.19
CA TYR A 91 1.49 -13.82 -5.78
C TYR A 91 2.22 -15.08 -6.23
N LEU A 92 2.54 -15.18 -7.54
CA LEU A 92 3.23 -16.34 -8.08
C LEU A 92 4.58 -16.59 -7.41
N THR A 93 5.38 -15.54 -7.25
CA THR A 93 6.69 -15.65 -6.60
C THR A 93 6.54 -16.06 -5.13
N SER A 94 5.59 -15.46 -4.41
CA SER A 94 5.35 -15.77 -3.00
C SER A 94 4.91 -17.21 -2.78
N VAL A 95 3.99 -17.71 -3.58
CA VAL A 95 3.52 -19.11 -3.50
C VAL A 95 4.64 -20.11 -3.79
N LEU A 96 5.59 -19.78 -4.67
CA LEU A 96 6.72 -20.64 -5.00
C LEU A 96 7.85 -20.61 -3.97
N VAL A 97 8.09 -19.44 -3.35
CA VAL A 97 9.27 -19.21 -2.50
C VAL A 97 8.95 -19.34 -1.00
N PHE A 98 7.83 -18.80 -0.54
CA PHE A 98 7.52 -18.72 0.89
C PHE A 98 7.29 -20.07 1.59
N PRO A 99 6.74 -21.12 0.98
CA PRO A 99 6.67 -22.42 1.63
C PRO A 99 8.02 -22.92 2.13
N LYS A 100 9.10 -22.63 1.39
CA LYS A 100 10.47 -23.04 1.77
C LYS A 100 11.06 -22.20 2.91
N LEU A 101 10.55 -21.00 3.14
CA LEU A 101 11.02 -20.10 4.18
C LEU A 101 10.21 -20.22 5.47
N ILE A 102 8.92 -20.54 5.35
CA ILE A 102 7.99 -20.61 6.48
C ILE A 102 8.00 -21.99 7.14
N THR A 103 8.21 -23.08 6.38
CA THR A 103 8.21 -24.47 6.89
C THR A 103 9.35 -24.84 7.85
N GLY A 104 10.28 -23.95 8.16
CA GLY A 104 11.37 -24.16 9.13
C GLY A 104 11.13 -23.54 10.52
N GLY A 105 9.94 -22.94 10.77
CA GLY A 105 9.55 -22.37 12.06
C GLY A 105 8.74 -23.34 12.93
N PRO A 106 8.53 -23.05 14.23
CA PRO A 106 7.59 -23.79 15.05
C PRO A 106 6.22 -23.82 14.33
N SER A 107 5.55 -24.97 14.43
CA SER A 107 4.29 -25.21 13.74
C SER A 107 3.30 -24.08 14.02
N VAL A 108 2.72 -23.51 12.99
CA VAL A 108 1.73 -22.41 13.05
C VAL A 108 0.55 -22.77 13.97
N SER A 109 0.27 -24.05 14.19
CA SER A 109 -0.69 -24.55 15.18
C SER A 109 -0.37 -24.12 16.63
N GLU A 110 0.89 -23.86 16.99
CA GLU A 110 1.25 -23.32 18.30
C GLU A 110 0.99 -21.82 18.39
N ILE A 111 1.06 -21.08 17.28
CA ILE A 111 0.73 -19.65 17.22
C ILE A 111 -0.81 -19.47 17.33
N ALA A 112 -1.59 -20.33 16.70
CA ALA A 112 -3.06 -20.27 16.74
C ALA A 112 -3.68 -20.74 18.06
N GLN A 113 -2.92 -21.45 18.92
CA GLN A 113 -3.38 -21.97 20.23
C GLN A 113 -2.96 -21.10 21.42
N ALA A 114 -2.19 -20.02 21.22
CA ALA A 114 -1.83 -19.15 22.33
C ALA A 114 -3.07 -18.40 22.84
N GLU A 115 -3.26 -18.35 24.15
CA GLU A 115 -4.35 -17.59 24.78
C GLU A 115 -4.30 -16.12 24.35
N GLU A 116 -5.33 -15.67 23.67
CA GLU A 116 -5.45 -14.27 23.25
C GLU A 116 -5.60 -13.37 24.48
N VAL A 117 -4.87 -12.26 24.50
CA VAL A 117 -5.00 -11.29 25.60
C VAL A 117 -6.29 -10.49 25.40
N LEU A 118 -7.34 -10.89 26.11
CA LEU A 118 -8.64 -10.25 26.03
C LEU A 118 -8.62 -8.82 26.60
N PRO A 119 -9.24 -7.85 25.94
CA PRO A 119 -9.38 -6.49 26.44
C PRO A 119 -10.22 -6.45 27.73
N PHE A 120 -10.13 -5.36 28.51
CA PHE A 120 -11.01 -5.14 29.66
C PHE A 120 -12.46 -4.92 29.25
N PHE A 121 -12.65 -4.19 28.16
CA PHE A 121 -13.95 -3.92 27.52
C PHE A 121 -13.73 -3.60 26.04
N THR A 122 -14.79 -3.69 25.26
CA THR A 122 -14.80 -3.34 23.85
C THR A 122 -15.80 -2.20 23.62
N ILE A 123 -15.46 -1.30 22.70
CA ILE A 123 -16.39 -0.27 22.21
C ILE A 123 -16.62 -0.55 20.74
N GLU A 124 -17.83 -1.05 20.43
CA GLU A 124 -18.21 -1.32 19.05
C GLU A 124 -18.51 0.00 18.32
N ILE A 125 -17.80 0.25 17.20
CA ILE A 125 -18.04 1.37 16.30
C ILE A 125 -18.36 0.75 14.93
N PRO A 126 -19.63 0.42 14.65
CA PRO A 126 -19.98 -0.25 13.41
C PRO A 126 -19.69 0.64 12.20
N PRO A 127 -19.14 0.09 11.11
CA PRO A 127 -18.93 0.83 9.87
C PRO A 127 -20.28 1.28 9.28
N MET A 128 -20.30 2.44 8.62
CA MET A 128 -21.52 3.00 8.00
C MET A 128 -22.07 2.08 6.90
N THR A 129 -21.23 1.35 6.21
CA THR A 129 -21.58 0.37 5.18
C THR A 129 -20.45 -0.64 5.03
N ASP A 130 -20.72 -1.77 4.36
CA ASP A 130 -19.65 -2.70 3.98
C ASP A 130 -18.77 -2.16 2.83
N VAL A 131 -17.60 -2.78 2.66
CA VAL A 131 -16.58 -2.36 1.69
C VAL A 131 -17.09 -2.44 0.26
N MET A 132 -17.83 -3.50 -0.10
CA MET A 132 -18.33 -3.68 -1.46
C MET A 132 -19.39 -2.64 -1.81
N THR A 133 -20.29 -2.35 -0.89
CA THR A 133 -21.28 -1.27 -1.03
C THR A 133 -20.59 0.09 -1.18
N ALA A 134 -19.59 0.38 -0.38
CA ALA A 134 -18.81 1.62 -0.50
C ALA A 134 -18.13 1.74 -1.87
N LEU A 135 -17.57 0.65 -2.40
CA LEU A 135 -16.97 0.60 -3.74
C LEU A 135 -18.00 0.85 -4.84
N VAL A 136 -19.11 0.10 -4.85
CA VAL A 136 -20.18 0.26 -5.85
C VAL A 136 -20.73 1.68 -5.81
N PHE A 137 -20.97 2.22 -4.61
CA PHE A 137 -21.40 3.61 -4.42
C PHE A 137 -20.39 4.60 -5.02
N SER A 138 -19.10 4.41 -4.73
CA SER A 138 -18.02 5.27 -5.23
C SER A 138 -17.92 5.26 -6.75
N PHE A 139 -18.03 4.09 -7.38
CA PHE A 139 -18.05 3.95 -8.83
C PHE A 139 -19.28 4.63 -9.44
N THR A 140 -20.48 4.36 -8.89
CA THR A 140 -21.73 4.93 -9.38
C THR A 140 -21.70 6.45 -9.31
N LEU A 141 -21.31 7.00 -8.17
CA LEU A 141 -21.24 8.44 -7.97
C LEU A 141 -20.13 9.08 -8.80
N GLY A 142 -18.93 8.48 -8.84
CA GLY A 142 -17.79 8.96 -9.61
C GLY A 142 -18.06 8.99 -11.11
N LEU A 143 -18.62 7.92 -11.67
CA LEU A 143 -19.04 7.88 -13.08
C LEU A 143 -20.18 8.87 -13.36
N GLY A 144 -21.15 8.99 -12.46
CA GLY A 144 -22.22 9.98 -12.57
C GLY A 144 -21.66 11.40 -12.62
N MET A 145 -20.75 11.76 -11.72
CA MET A 145 -20.08 13.08 -11.72
C MET A 145 -19.26 13.33 -12.99
N ALA A 146 -18.59 12.29 -13.49
CA ALA A 146 -17.85 12.36 -14.74
C ALA A 146 -18.82 12.59 -15.93
N PHE A 147 -19.95 11.88 -15.95
CA PHE A 147 -20.93 11.94 -17.04
C PHE A 147 -21.68 13.29 -17.09
N PHE A 148 -22.21 13.74 -15.96
CA PHE A 148 -22.97 14.98 -15.87
C PHE A 148 -22.11 16.25 -15.81
N GLY A 149 -20.82 16.13 -15.50
CA GLY A 149 -19.89 17.26 -15.42
C GLY A 149 -20.16 18.23 -14.26
N SER A 150 -20.88 17.80 -13.22
CA SER A 150 -21.28 18.64 -12.10
C SER A 150 -20.05 19.11 -11.29
N GLN A 151 -19.75 20.41 -11.37
CA GLN A 151 -18.65 21.03 -10.62
C GLN A 151 -18.93 21.05 -9.12
N GLN A 152 -20.19 21.19 -8.71
CA GLN A 152 -20.59 21.23 -7.30
C GLN A 152 -20.33 19.86 -6.63
N LEU A 153 -20.74 18.76 -7.27
CA LEU A 153 -20.50 17.42 -6.75
C LEU A 153 -19.00 17.06 -6.75
N LYS A 154 -18.25 17.49 -7.77
CA LYS A 154 -16.80 17.32 -7.79
C LYS A 154 -16.12 18.10 -6.66
N GLY A 155 -16.55 19.35 -6.41
CA GLY A 155 -16.06 20.16 -5.29
C GLY A 155 -16.31 19.46 -3.94
N LEU A 156 -17.55 19.02 -3.72
CA LEU A 156 -17.93 18.31 -2.48
C LEU A 156 -17.11 17.02 -2.30
N ALA A 157 -16.92 16.23 -3.35
CA ALA A 157 -16.12 15.00 -3.29
C ALA A 157 -14.64 15.28 -3.00
N SER A 158 -14.08 16.38 -3.56
CA SER A 158 -12.72 16.81 -3.27
C SER A 158 -12.55 17.27 -1.83
N GLU A 159 -13.49 18.07 -1.30
CA GLU A 159 -13.45 18.50 0.10
C GLU A 159 -13.60 17.30 1.05
N PHE A 160 -14.45 16.34 0.73
CA PHE A 160 -14.59 15.11 1.51
C PHE A 160 -13.31 14.27 1.49
N LYS A 161 -12.64 14.17 0.31
CA LYS A 161 -11.31 13.55 0.21
C LYS A 161 -10.31 14.22 1.15
N ASP A 162 -10.28 15.55 1.18
CA ASP A 162 -9.35 16.31 2.02
C ASP A 162 -9.61 16.07 3.52
N ILE A 163 -10.88 15.96 3.93
CA ILE A 163 -11.28 15.59 5.30
C ILE A 163 -10.76 14.19 5.63
N VAL A 164 -10.97 13.22 4.74
CA VAL A 164 -10.52 11.84 4.96
C VAL A 164 -9.00 11.76 5.04
N VAL A 165 -8.27 12.40 4.12
CA VAL A 165 -6.81 12.44 4.14
C VAL A 165 -6.31 13.09 5.43
N LYS A 166 -6.93 14.20 5.83
CA LYS A 166 -6.57 14.90 7.07
C LYS A 166 -6.82 14.04 8.31
N THR A 167 -7.91 13.27 8.32
CA THR A 167 -8.19 12.31 9.41
C THR A 167 -7.12 11.21 9.48
N ILE A 168 -6.69 10.68 8.35
CA ILE A 168 -5.58 9.71 8.32
C ILE A 168 -4.32 10.33 8.91
N GLU A 169 -3.94 11.53 8.48
CA GLU A 169 -2.71 12.20 8.90
C GLU A 169 -2.71 12.60 10.38
N THR A 170 -3.88 13.05 10.91
CA THR A 170 -3.94 13.65 12.26
C THR A 170 -4.43 12.69 13.33
N ALA A 171 -5.20 11.65 12.98
CA ALA A 171 -5.72 10.68 13.93
C ALA A 171 -5.06 9.31 13.76
N ILE A 172 -5.05 8.73 12.55
CA ILE A 172 -4.54 7.37 12.37
C ILE A 172 -3.02 7.31 12.52
N LEU A 173 -2.27 8.07 11.71
CA LEU A 173 -0.81 7.95 11.67
C LEU A 173 -0.11 8.27 13.01
N PRO A 174 -0.56 9.22 13.84
CA PRO A 174 0.03 9.44 15.16
C PRO A 174 -0.22 8.34 16.18
N LEU A 175 -1.38 7.68 16.13
CA LEU A 175 -1.75 6.60 17.05
C LEU A 175 -1.21 5.24 16.62
N LEU A 176 -0.83 5.10 15.36
CA LEU A 176 -0.37 3.85 14.79
C LEU A 176 0.86 3.23 15.49
N PRO A 177 1.89 4.00 15.92
CA PRO A 177 2.99 3.43 16.69
C PRO A 177 2.55 2.81 18.02
N ILE A 178 1.58 3.42 18.70
CA ILE A 178 1.03 2.91 19.97
C ILE A 178 0.25 1.61 19.71
N TYR A 179 -0.53 1.58 18.64
CA TYR A 179 -1.27 0.41 18.21
C TYR A 179 -0.33 -0.77 17.90
N ILE A 180 0.73 -0.54 17.10
CA ILE A 180 1.72 -1.56 16.77
C ILE A 180 2.51 -2.01 18.00
N PHE A 181 2.88 -1.09 18.90
CA PHE A 181 3.48 -1.42 20.19
C PHE A 181 2.59 -2.41 20.96
N GLY A 182 1.30 -2.15 21.09
CA GLY A 182 0.35 -3.01 21.81
C GLY A 182 0.20 -4.40 21.17
N ILE A 183 0.24 -4.50 19.84
CA ILE A 183 0.23 -5.79 19.12
C ILE A 183 1.48 -6.61 19.47
N PHE A 184 2.67 -6.04 19.29
CA PHE A 184 3.93 -6.76 19.59
C PHE A 184 4.11 -7.03 21.08
N LEU A 185 3.57 -6.17 21.94
CA LEU A 185 3.51 -6.40 23.39
C LEU A 185 2.68 -7.66 23.71
N SER A 186 1.47 -7.76 23.16
CA SER A 186 0.58 -8.92 23.35
C SER A 186 1.21 -10.19 22.75
N MET A 187 1.75 -10.11 21.54
CA MET A 187 2.42 -11.25 20.88
C MET A 187 3.65 -11.74 21.65
N THR A 188 4.39 -10.85 22.30
CA THR A 188 5.54 -11.24 23.11
C THR A 188 5.08 -11.88 24.40
N TYR A 189 4.07 -11.31 25.06
CA TYR A 189 3.48 -11.86 26.28
C TYR A 189 2.94 -13.29 26.08
N THR A 190 2.37 -13.57 24.90
CA THR A 190 1.87 -14.90 24.50
C THR A 190 2.95 -15.81 23.87
N GLY A 191 4.20 -15.34 23.73
CA GLY A 191 5.31 -16.11 23.20
C GLY A 191 5.43 -16.17 21.68
N GLN A 192 4.55 -15.49 20.93
CA GLN A 192 4.47 -15.55 19.45
C GLN A 192 5.47 -14.63 18.72
N ALA A 193 5.94 -13.55 19.36
CA ALA A 193 6.65 -12.46 18.69
C ALA A 193 7.92 -12.91 17.95
N TRP A 194 8.69 -13.85 18.53
CA TRP A 194 9.95 -14.30 17.94
C TRP A 194 9.74 -15.07 16.63
N SER A 195 8.74 -15.94 16.58
CA SER A 195 8.39 -16.72 15.40
C SER A 195 7.94 -15.82 14.25
N VAL A 196 7.06 -14.86 14.55
CA VAL A 196 6.57 -13.88 13.58
C VAL A 196 7.73 -13.00 13.07
N LEU A 197 8.59 -12.50 13.95
CA LEU A 197 9.72 -11.65 13.57
C LEU A 197 10.71 -12.36 12.65
N LYS A 198 11.03 -13.63 12.92
CA LYS A 198 11.93 -14.44 12.08
C LYS A 198 11.39 -14.60 10.66
N VAL A 199 10.09 -14.89 10.52
CA VAL A 199 9.43 -14.99 9.22
C VAL A 199 9.42 -13.64 8.51
N PHE A 200 9.10 -12.56 9.22
CA PHE A 200 9.08 -11.19 8.66
C PHE A 200 10.41 -10.78 8.04
N VAL A 201 11.53 -11.01 8.74
CA VAL A 201 12.86 -10.70 8.22
C VAL A 201 13.14 -11.45 6.91
N SER A 202 12.76 -12.73 6.85
CA SER A 202 12.96 -13.55 5.65
C SER A 202 12.09 -13.06 4.47
N ILE A 203 10.83 -12.71 4.73
CA ILE A 203 9.89 -12.20 3.73
C ILE A 203 10.35 -10.84 3.19
N ILE A 204 10.81 -9.94 4.06
CA ILE A 204 11.30 -8.61 3.67
C ILE A 204 12.43 -8.72 2.66
N GLY A 205 13.37 -9.64 2.87
CA GLY A 205 14.48 -9.89 1.94
C GLY A 205 13.99 -10.33 0.55
N VAL A 206 13.01 -11.23 0.49
CA VAL A 206 12.41 -11.68 -0.78
C VAL A 206 11.65 -10.55 -1.46
N ILE A 207 10.83 -9.80 -0.73
CA ILE A 207 10.07 -8.66 -1.27
C ILE A 207 11.02 -7.60 -1.85
N PHE A 208 12.12 -7.32 -1.17
CA PHE A 208 13.13 -6.40 -1.68
C PHE A 208 13.73 -6.88 -3.01
N LEU A 209 14.06 -8.16 -3.11
CA LEU A 209 14.55 -8.74 -4.37
C LEU A 209 13.48 -8.66 -5.47
N MET A 210 12.22 -8.94 -5.13
CA MET A 210 11.11 -8.83 -6.09
C MET A 210 10.92 -7.41 -6.59
N HIS A 211 11.10 -6.37 -5.77
CA HIS A 211 11.07 -4.97 -6.22
C HIS A 211 12.14 -4.69 -7.29
N ILE A 212 13.36 -5.20 -7.09
CA ILE A 212 14.44 -5.04 -8.07
C ILE A 212 14.08 -5.75 -9.38
N VAL A 213 13.58 -6.99 -9.30
CA VAL A 213 13.17 -7.75 -10.48
C VAL A 213 12.02 -7.05 -11.21
N LEU A 214 11.01 -6.55 -10.47
CA LEU A 214 9.89 -5.81 -11.05
C LEU A 214 10.37 -4.58 -11.83
N LEU A 215 11.27 -3.77 -11.26
CA LEU A 215 11.84 -2.61 -11.93
C LEU A 215 12.59 -3.02 -13.21
N VAL A 216 13.38 -4.08 -13.15
CA VAL A 216 14.08 -4.59 -14.35
C VAL A 216 13.07 -5.00 -15.41
N LEU A 217 11.99 -5.70 -15.07
CA LEU A 217 10.94 -6.11 -16.00
C LEU A 217 10.24 -4.89 -16.62
N GLN A 218 9.83 -3.90 -15.82
CA GLN A 218 9.20 -2.67 -16.30
C GLN A 218 10.11 -1.93 -17.31
N PHE A 219 11.40 -1.80 -16.99
CA PHE A 219 12.35 -1.16 -17.88
C PHE A 219 12.73 -2.01 -19.09
N CYS A 220 12.67 -3.35 -19.00
CA CYS A 220 12.79 -4.22 -20.18
C CYS A 220 11.62 -4.00 -21.15
N VAL A 221 10.39 -3.88 -20.65
CA VAL A 221 9.22 -3.55 -21.48
C VAL A 221 9.39 -2.15 -22.11
N ALA A 222 9.72 -1.13 -21.31
CA ALA A 222 9.96 0.21 -21.83
C ALA A 222 11.10 0.26 -22.85
N GLY A 223 12.19 -0.48 -22.62
CA GLY A 223 13.32 -0.62 -23.52
C GLY A 223 12.95 -1.30 -24.84
N ALA A 224 12.14 -2.36 -24.78
CA ALA A 224 11.63 -3.06 -25.97
C ALA A 224 10.72 -2.16 -26.82
N VAL A 225 9.81 -1.43 -26.18
CA VAL A 225 8.88 -0.50 -26.87
C VAL A 225 9.62 0.68 -27.49
N THR A 226 10.62 1.23 -26.80
CA THR A 226 11.38 2.41 -27.27
C THR A 226 12.61 2.04 -28.11
N HIS A 227 12.95 0.75 -28.24
CA HIS A 227 14.19 0.25 -28.87
C HIS A 227 15.47 0.82 -28.24
N ARG A 228 15.50 0.92 -26.88
CA ARG A 228 16.61 1.48 -26.11
C ARG A 228 17.07 0.50 -25.03
N ASN A 229 18.31 0.66 -24.57
CA ASN A 229 18.88 -0.21 -23.55
C ASN A 229 18.16 -0.02 -22.19
N PRO A 230 17.48 -1.06 -21.65
CA PRO A 230 16.68 -0.98 -20.42
C PRO A 230 17.52 -0.61 -19.19
N PHE A 231 18.74 -1.13 -19.08
CA PHE A 231 19.61 -0.86 -17.92
C PHE A 231 20.11 0.58 -17.90
N ARG A 232 20.31 1.18 -19.07
CA ARG A 232 20.67 2.60 -19.17
C ARG A 232 19.48 3.49 -18.78
N LEU A 233 18.27 3.13 -19.23
CA LEU A 233 17.05 3.83 -18.87
C LEU A 233 16.78 3.76 -17.36
N LEU A 234 16.89 2.57 -16.77
CA LEU A 234 16.76 2.37 -15.33
C LEU A 234 17.85 3.14 -14.55
N GLY A 235 19.11 3.06 -14.99
CA GLY A 235 20.22 3.77 -14.35
C GLY A 235 20.02 5.29 -14.31
N THR A 236 19.39 5.87 -15.33
CA THR A 236 19.03 7.30 -15.34
C THR A 236 18.00 7.64 -14.25
N MET A 237 17.13 6.71 -13.89
CA MET A 237 16.08 6.93 -12.85
C MET A 237 16.60 6.74 -11.42
N MET A 238 17.82 6.25 -11.20
CA MET A 238 18.35 5.98 -9.85
C MET A 238 18.32 7.19 -8.90
N PRO A 239 18.55 8.45 -9.32
CA PRO A 239 18.37 9.59 -8.43
C PRO A 239 16.93 9.72 -7.90
N ALA A 240 15.90 9.41 -8.70
CA ALA A 240 14.50 9.40 -8.24
C ALA A 240 14.27 8.26 -7.25
N TYR A 241 14.80 7.07 -7.50
CA TYR A 241 14.75 5.93 -6.59
C TYR A 241 15.30 6.28 -5.20
N PHE A 242 16.52 6.82 -5.12
CA PHE A 242 17.16 7.18 -3.85
C PHE A 242 16.47 8.36 -3.14
N THR A 243 15.93 9.31 -3.90
CA THR A 243 15.14 10.41 -3.32
C THR A 243 13.86 9.86 -2.67
N ALA A 244 13.16 8.95 -3.33
CA ALA A 244 11.95 8.32 -2.80
C ALA A 244 12.23 7.44 -1.58
N LEU A 245 13.36 6.73 -1.54
CA LEU A 245 13.83 6.02 -0.35
C LEU A 245 13.95 6.93 0.87
N GLY A 246 14.44 8.15 0.65
CA GLY A 246 14.61 9.12 1.74
C GLY A 246 13.33 9.83 2.17
N THR A 247 12.41 10.06 1.24
CA THR A 247 11.18 10.85 1.47
C THR A 247 9.97 10.00 1.83
N SER A 248 9.93 8.72 1.43
CA SER A 248 8.74 7.85 1.50
C SER A 248 7.48 8.47 0.88
N SER A 249 7.64 9.44 -0.05
CA SER A 249 6.55 10.16 -0.67
C SER A 249 6.75 10.30 -2.17
N SER A 250 5.85 9.70 -2.95
CA SER A 250 5.84 9.85 -4.41
C SER A 250 5.65 11.31 -4.81
N ALA A 251 4.74 12.03 -4.14
CA ALA A 251 4.46 13.43 -4.43
C ALA A 251 5.69 14.34 -4.21
N ALA A 252 6.40 14.16 -3.09
CA ALA A 252 7.62 14.93 -2.80
C ALA A 252 8.76 14.63 -3.80
N THR A 253 8.71 13.48 -4.47
CA THR A 253 9.75 13.05 -5.42
C THR A 253 9.45 13.49 -6.86
N ILE A 254 8.24 13.98 -7.17
CA ILE A 254 7.83 14.40 -8.52
C ILE A 254 8.88 15.26 -9.24
N PRO A 255 9.47 16.30 -8.65
CA PRO A 255 10.45 17.14 -9.38
C PRO A 255 11.68 16.35 -9.84
N VAL A 256 12.16 15.41 -9.02
CA VAL A 256 13.33 14.58 -9.37
C VAL A 256 12.94 13.54 -10.41
N THR A 257 11.81 12.86 -10.23
CA THR A 257 11.26 11.87 -11.18
C THR A 257 11.08 12.49 -12.56
N LEU A 258 10.46 13.68 -12.62
CA LEU A 258 10.25 14.43 -13.85
C LEU A 258 11.58 14.75 -14.55
N ASN A 259 12.56 15.27 -13.81
CA ASN A 259 13.87 15.60 -14.38
C ASN A 259 14.58 14.36 -14.95
N GLN A 260 14.55 13.22 -14.24
CA GLN A 260 15.16 11.99 -14.73
C GLN A 260 14.40 11.41 -15.95
N THR A 261 13.08 11.53 -15.96
CA THR A 261 12.22 11.12 -17.08
C THR A 261 12.54 11.95 -18.34
N LEU A 262 12.73 13.27 -18.20
CA LEU A 262 13.18 14.14 -19.29
C LEU A 262 14.58 13.77 -19.80
N LYS A 263 15.52 13.46 -18.89
CA LYS A 263 16.86 12.95 -19.27
C LYS A 263 16.79 11.61 -20.02
N ASN A 264 15.79 10.80 -19.74
CA ASN A 264 15.48 9.61 -20.51
C ASN A 264 14.86 9.90 -21.89
N GLY A 265 14.72 11.19 -22.26
CA GLY A 265 14.28 11.62 -23.59
C GLY A 265 12.80 11.56 -23.83
N VAL A 266 11.99 11.48 -22.77
CA VAL A 266 10.52 11.66 -22.83
C VAL A 266 10.24 13.15 -23.12
N SER A 267 9.27 13.45 -23.98
CA SER A 267 8.88 14.82 -24.28
C SER A 267 8.36 15.56 -23.04
N ALA A 268 8.59 16.88 -22.96
CA ALA A 268 8.19 17.68 -21.81
C ALA A 268 6.66 17.66 -21.60
N GLU A 269 5.88 17.62 -22.68
CA GLU A 269 4.43 17.54 -22.65
C GLU A 269 3.96 16.24 -21.98
N VAL A 270 4.51 15.09 -22.42
CA VAL A 270 4.14 13.76 -21.86
C VAL A 270 4.68 13.60 -20.46
N ALA A 271 5.94 13.94 -20.20
CA ALA A 271 6.55 13.79 -18.87
C ALA A 271 5.84 14.68 -17.83
N GLY A 272 5.54 15.94 -18.19
CA GLY A 272 4.86 16.90 -17.31
C GLY A 272 3.42 16.49 -16.94
N PHE A 273 2.79 15.68 -17.77
CA PHE A 273 1.48 15.10 -17.49
C PHE A 273 1.58 13.76 -16.76
N THR A 274 2.35 12.81 -17.32
CA THR A 274 2.36 11.40 -16.87
C THR A 274 2.99 11.25 -15.50
N VAL A 275 4.12 11.94 -15.23
CA VAL A 275 4.83 11.76 -13.95
C VAL A 275 4.01 12.23 -12.74
N PRO A 276 3.41 13.44 -12.72
CA PRO A 276 2.55 13.84 -11.61
C PRO A 276 1.31 12.96 -11.44
N LEU A 277 0.72 12.49 -12.55
CA LEU A 277 -0.43 11.60 -12.51
C LEU A 277 -0.04 10.23 -11.93
N CYS A 278 1.00 9.58 -12.47
CA CYS A 278 1.45 8.26 -12.01
C CYS A 278 1.90 8.29 -10.54
N ALA A 279 2.47 9.38 -10.05
CA ALA A 279 2.83 9.54 -8.64
C ALA A 279 1.63 9.35 -7.67
N THR A 280 0.41 9.44 -8.19
CA THR A 280 -0.82 9.25 -7.40
C THR A 280 -1.57 7.96 -7.74
N ILE A 281 -1.51 7.48 -8.98
CA ILE A 281 -2.34 6.35 -9.44
C ILE A 281 -1.54 5.06 -9.70
N HIS A 282 -0.21 5.11 -9.74
CA HIS A 282 0.64 3.97 -10.03
C HIS A 282 1.41 3.51 -8.81
N LEU A 283 0.95 2.43 -8.18
CA LEU A 283 1.49 1.90 -6.92
C LEU A 283 1.90 0.41 -7.05
N SER A 284 2.62 0.06 -8.11
CA SER A 284 3.04 -1.33 -8.40
C SER A 284 3.92 -1.94 -7.31
N GLY A 285 4.89 -1.20 -6.78
CA GLY A 285 5.73 -1.65 -5.67
C GLY A 285 4.95 -1.80 -4.35
N SER A 286 3.96 -0.93 -4.10
CA SER A 286 3.07 -1.05 -2.95
C SER A 286 2.17 -2.28 -3.06
N THR A 287 1.58 -2.52 -4.23
CA THR A 287 0.77 -3.71 -4.50
C THR A 287 1.58 -4.99 -4.34
N LEU A 288 2.81 -5.04 -4.89
CA LEU A 288 3.71 -6.17 -4.76
C LEU A 288 3.90 -6.56 -3.29
N LYS A 289 4.25 -5.61 -2.43
CA LYS A 289 4.50 -5.90 -1.01
C LYS A 289 3.21 -6.26 -0.25
N ILE A 290 2.06 -5.62 -0.56
CA ILE A 290 0.79 -5.96 0.08
C ILE A 290 0.40 -7.41 -0.24
N VAL A 291 0.48 -7.82 -1.52
CA VAL A 291 0.17 -9.18 -1.94
C VAL A 291 1.12 -10.19 -1.31
N SER A 292 2.44 -9.94 -1.32
CA SER A 292 3.43 -10.82 -0.67
C SER A 292 3.19 -10.98 0.82
N CYS A 293 2.95 -9.87 1.53
CA CYS A 293 2.66 -9.92 2.97
C CYS A 293 1.37 -10.68 3.25
N ALA A 294 0.33 -10.50 2.42
CA ALA A 294 -0.94 -11.21 2.57
C ALA A 294 -0.76 -12.73 2.37
N VAL A 295 -0.04 -13.16 1.32
CA VAL A 295 0.28 -14.58 1.11
C VAL A 295 1.04 -15.15 2.30
N ALA A 296 2.04 -14.42 2.80
CA ALA A 296 2.84 -14.87 3.92
C ALA A 296 2.02 -15.05 5.21
N LEU A 297 1.17 -14.07 5.54
CA LEU A 297 0.32 -14.14 6.72
C LEU A 297 -0.71 -15.27 6.61
N MET A 298 -1.34 -15.46 5.43
CA MET A 298 -2.26 -16.57 5.21
C MET A 298 -1.56 -17.92 5.36
N MET A 299 -0.33 -18.06 4.85
CA MET A 299 0.47 -19.29 5.04
C MET A 299 0.85 -19.51 6.51
N MET A 300 1.19 -18.45 7.24
CA MET A 300 1.56 -18.54 8.65
C MET A 300 0.39 -18.96 9.55
N GLN A 301 -0.83 -18.64 9.17
CA GLN A 301 -2.04 -18.89 9.96
C GLN A 301 -2.90 -20.05 9.41
N ASP A 302 -2.35 -20.83 8.47
CA ASP A 302 -3.08 -21.92 7.80
C ASP A 302 -4.43 -21.48 7.21
N MET A 303 -4.56 -20.21 6.82
CA MET A 303 -5.77 -19.70 6.18
C MET A 303 -5.88 -20.23 4.75
N PRO A 304 -7.05 -20.73 4.33
CA PRO A 304 -7.22 -21.27 2.99
C PRO A 304 -7.20 -20.15 1.94
N PHE A 305 -6.41 -20.34 0.91
CA PHE A 305 -6.38 -19.43 -0.24
C PHE A 305 -6.11 -20.19 -1.54
N ASP A 306 -6.57 -19.61 -2.64
CA ASP A 306 -6.36 -20.11 -3.98
C ASP A 306 -6.08 -18.98 -4.97
N ALA A 307 -5.69 -19.34 -6.19
CA ALA A 307 -5.36 -18.39 -7.24
C ALA A 307 -6.55 -17.49 -7.63
N GLY A 308 -7.77 -18.04 -7.60
CA GLY A 308 -8.98 -17.27 -7.94
C GLY A 308 -9.28 -16.18 -6.91
N LYS A 309 -9.20 -16.52 -5.63
CA LYS A 309 -9.37 -15.58 -4.52
C LYS A 309 -8.33 -14.46 -4.59
N PHE A 310 -7.05 -14.80 -4.81
CA PHE A 310 -5.98 -13.80 -4.95
C PHE A 310 -6.09 -12.96 -6.22
N LEU A 311 -6.52 -13.53 -7.34
CA LEU A 311 -6.76 -12.74 -8.54
C LEU A 311 -7.86 -11.69 -8.30
N GLY A 312 -8.98 -12.09 -7.68
CA GLY A 312 -10.03 -11.16 -7.27
C GLY A 312 -9.51 -10.06 -6.35
N PHE A 313 -8.70 -10.44 -5.34
CA PHE A 313 -8.06 -9.50 -4.43
C PHE A 313 -7.14 -8.52 -5.18
N ILE A 314 -6.28 -8.99 -6.08
CA ILE A 314 -5.33 -8.15 -6.84
C ILE A 314 -6.06 -7.16 -7.74
N LEU A 315 -7.12 -7.58 -8.44
CA LEU A 315 -7.92 -6.70 -9.28
C LEU A 315 -8.58 -5.57 -8.46
N MET A 316 -9.17 -5.92 -7.32
CA MET A 316 -9.76 -4.95 -6.39
C MET A 316 -8.70 -4.03 -5.78
N LEU A 317 -7.57 -4.61 -5.35
CA LEU A 317 -6.45 -3.84 -4.81
C LEU A 317 -5.92 -2.83 -5.83
N GLY A 318 -5.80 -3.21 -7.11
CA GLY A 318 -5.39 -2.30 -8.18
C GLY A 318 -6.30 -1.07 -8.29
N ILE A 319 -7.61 -1.24 -8.12
CA ILE A 319 -8.57 -0.12 -8.09
C ILE A 319 -8.31 0.77 -6.87
N MET A 320 -8.12 0.16 -5.69
CA MET A 320 -7.82 0.91 -4.47
C MET A 320 -6.51 1.71 -4.58
N MET A 321 -5.53 1.16 -5.28
CA MET A 321 -4.23 1.83 -5.50
C MET A 321 -4.35 3.07 -6.40
N VAL A 322 -5.24 3.07 -7.39
CA VAL A 322 -5.53 4.27 -8.21
C VAL A 322 -6.09 5.42 -7.35
N ALA A 323 -6.76 5.09 -6.25
CA ALA A 323 -7.39 6.06 -5.36
C ALA A 323 -6.59 6.35 -4.08
N ALA A 324 -5.52 5.59 -3.82
CA ALA A 324 -4.76 5.70 -2.57
C ALA A 324 -4.08 7.07 -2.43
N PRO A 325 -4.10 7.68 -1.22
CA PRO A 325 -3.43 8.95 -1.02
C PRO A 325 -1.91 8.79 -1.08
N GLY A 326 -1.23 9.74 -1.71
CA GLY A 326 0.24 9.75 -1.86
C GLY A 326 1.03 10.11 -0.59
N VAL A 327 0.52 9.77 0.58
CA VAL A 327 1.15 9.97 1.90
C VAL A 327 1.74 8.65 2.43
N PRO A 328 2.76 8.70 3.32
CA PRO A 328 3.29 7.50 3.94
C PRO A 328 2.19 6.63 4.57
N GLY A 329 2.19 5.33 4.27
CA GLY A 329 1.16 4.41 4.75
C GLY A 329 -0.20 4.51 4.05
N GLY A 330 -0.41 5.48 3.14
CA GLY A 330 -1.71 5.69 2.47
C GLY A 330 -2.22 4.48 1.69
N ALA A 331 -1.35 3.78 1.01
CA ALA A 331 -1.73 2.60 0.23
C ALA A 331 -2.23 1.43 1.10
N ILE A 332 -1.59 1.17 2.25
CA ILE A 332 -2.09 0.10 3.15
C ILE A 332 -3.42 0.50 3.78
N MET A 333 -3.60 1.77 4.15
CA MET A 333 -4.88 2.24 4.69
C MET A 333 -6.00 2.07 3.66
N ALA A 334 -5.76 2.37 2.39
CA ALA A 334 -6.71 2.11 1.31
C ALA A 334 -6.98 0.62 1.10
N ALA A 335 -6.00 -0.25 1.34
CA ALA A 335 -6.11 -1.70 1.13
C ALA A 335 -6.87 -2.45 2.25
N LEU A 336 -6.96 -1.89 3.48
CA LEU A 336 -7.52 -2.59 4.64
C LEU A 336 -8.91 -3.15 4.38
N GLY A 337 -9.76 -2.39 3.68
CA GLY A 337 -11.11 -2.84 3.35
C GLY A 337 -11.13 -4.09 2.48
N VAL A 338 -10.26 -4.15 1.47
CA VAL A 338 -10.19 -5.28 0.55
C VAL A 338 -9.49 -6.48 1.22
N LEU A 339 -8.49 -6.25 2.08
CA LEU A 339 -7.88 -7.29 2.91
C LEU A 339 -8.92 -7.98 3.81
N GLY A 340 -9.78 -7.22 4.48
CA GLY A 340 -10.84 -7.76 5.32
C GLY A 340 -11.93 -8.46 4.49
N SER A 341 -12.50 -7.79 3.49
CA SER A 341 -13.67 -8.29 2.76
C SER A 341 -13.37 -9.45 1.81
N VAL A 342 -12.20 -9.48 1.16
CA VAL A 342 -11.84 -10.52 0.19
C VAL A 342 -11.02 -11.63 0.82
N LEU A 343 -10.00 -11.30 1.61
CA LEU A 343 -9.11 -12.30 2.22
C LEU A 343 -9.58 -12.79 3.58
N GLY A 344 -10.50 -12.06 4.25
CA GLY A 344 -11.03 -12.39 5.56
C GLY A 344 -10.09 -12.00 6.71
N PHE A 345 -9.22 -11.00 6.50
CA PHE A 345 -8.30 -10.54 7.53
C PHE A 345 -9.05 -9.83 8.66
N GLY A 346 -8.86 -10.34 9.88
CA GLY A 346 -9.33 -9.72 11.11
C GLY A 346 -8.41 -8.61 11.60
N GLU A 347 -8.63 -8.15 12.82
CA GLU A 347 -7.90 -7.04 13.44
C GLU A 347 -6.41 -7.32 13.55
N GLN A 348 -6.04 -8.53 13.96
CA GLN A 348 -4.64 -8.93 14.16
C GLN A 348 -3.88 -8.98 12.84
N GLU A 349 -4.46 -9.60 11.80
CA GLU A 349 -3.85 -9.68 10.47
C GLU A 349 -3.70 -8.29 9.86
N GLN A 350 -4.70 -7.44 9.97
CA GLN A 350 -4.64 -6.07 9.48
C GLN A 350 -3.55 -5.26 10.18
N ALA A 351 -3.40 -5.41 11.50
CA ALA A 351 -2.34 -4.76 12.26
C ALA A 351 -0.95 -5.22 11.82
N LEU A 352 -0.76 -6.53 11.61
CA LEU A 352 0.49 -7.09 11.09
C LEU A 352 0.78 -6.62 9.66
N MET A 353 -0.25 -6.54 8.81
CA MET A 353 -0.13 -5.98 7.47
C MET A 353 0.34 -4.53 7.49
N ILE A 354 -0.23 -3.71 8.37
CA ILE A 354 0.18 -2.31 8.55
C ILE A 354 1.64 -2.22 8.99
N ALA A 355 2.03 -3.00 10.00
CA ALA A 355 3.40 -3.01 10.52
C ALA A 355 4.41 -3.42 9.44
N LEU A 356 4.15 -4.52 8.73
CA LEU A 356 4.99 -5.00 7.62
C LEU A 356 5.08 -3.98 6.49
N TYR A 357 3.92 -3.45 6.08
CA TYR A 357 3.85 -2.50 4.99
C TYR A 357 4.70 -1.26 5.28
N ILE A 358 4.54 -0.64 6.46
CA ILE A 358 5.23 0.59 6.83
C ILE A 358 6.74 0.37 6.98
N THR A 359 7.14 -0.80 7.49
CA THR A 359 8.57 -1.16 7.60
C THR A 359 9.28 -1.14 6.23
N MET A 360 8.55 -1.41 5.15
CA MET A 360 9.07 -1.46 3.77
C MET A 360 8.57 -0.30 2.89
N ASP A 361 7.92 0.71 3.45
CA ASP A 361 7.22 1.73 2.66
C ASP A 361 8.15 2.52 1.74
N ASN A 362 9.32 2.85 2.22
CA ASN A 362 10.36 3.54 1.46
C ASN A 362 10.74 2.78 0.17
N PHE A 363 10.91 1.47 0.25
CA PHE A 363 11.28 0.64 -0.91
C PHE A 363 10.14 0.53 -1.92
N GLY A 364 8.90 0.36 -1.44
CA GLY A 364 7.71 0.37 -2.30
C GLY A 364 7.54 1.70 -3.03
N THR A 365 7.70 2.82 -2.32
CA THR A 365 7.63 4.16 -2.90
C THR A 365 8.74 4.40 -3.93
N ALA A 366 9.97 3.95 -3.64
CA ALA A 366 11.08 4.05 -4.58
C ALA A 366 10.81 3.24 -5.86
N CYS A 367 10.21 2.05 -5.74
CA CYS A 367 9.78 1.24 -6.86
C CYS A 367 8.68 1.94 -7.68
N ASN A 368 7.65 2.50 -7.03
CA ASN A 368 6.55 3.22 -7.68
C ASN A 368 7.09 4.36 -8.57
N VAL A 369 7.82 5.32 -7.98
CA VAL A 369 8.28 6.51 -8.71
C VAL A 369 9.28 6.19 -9.81
N THR A 370 10.06 5.13 -9.65
CA THR A 370 11.00 4.69 -10.69
C THR A 370 10.23 4.06 -11.84
N GLY A 371 9.23 3.24 -11.56
CA GLY A 371 8.29 2.67 -12.53
C GLY A 371 7.49 3.72 -13.30
N ASP A 372 7.16 4.87 -12.68
CA ASP A 372 6.51 6.01 -13.36
C ASP A 372 7.31 6.45 -14.59
N GLY A 373 8.65 6.43 -14.49
CA GLY A 373 9.55 6.72 -15.61
C GLY A 373 9.44 5.70 -16.75
N ALA A 374 9.26 4.43 -16.44
CA ALA A 374 9.04 3.38 -17.44
C ALA A 374 7.69 3.56 -18.16
N ILE A 375 6.63 3.86 -17.42
CA ILE A 375 5.30 4.17 -17.98
C ILE A 375 5.38 5.39 -18.89
N ALA A 376 6.02 6.47 -18.45
CA ALA A 376 6.17 7.68 -19.23
C ALA A 376 6.91 7.44 -20.57
N LEU A 377 7.94 6.57 -20.57
CA LEU A 377 8.65 6.15 -21.79
C LEU A 377 7.72 5.41 -22.77
N VAL A 378 6.90 4.50 -22.27
CA VAL A 378 5.93 3.76 -23.10
C VAL A 378 4.91 4.70 -23.69
N ILE A 379 4.34 5.60 -22.89
CA ILE A 379 3.32 6.56 -23.32
C ILE A 379 3.89 7.54 -24.36
N ASP A 380 5.08 8.07 -24.13
CA ASP A 380 5.74 9.01 -25.07
C ASP A 380 5.92 8.40 -26.47
N LYS A 381 6.18 7.10 -26.55
CA LYS A 381 6.32 6.39 -27.82
C LYS A 381 5.04 6.44 -28.68
N PHE A 382 3.88 6.44 -28.02
CA PHE A 382 2.59 6.44 -28.72
C PHE A 382 2.03 7.85 -28.95
N PHE A 383 2.32 8.79 -28.07
CA PHE A 383 1.72 10.13 -28.07
C PHE A 383 2.67 11.24 -28.55
N ARG A 384 3.95 10.97 -28.67
CA ARG A 384 4.90 11.95 -29.18
C ARG A 384 4.49 12.37 -30.57
N LYS A 385 4.11 13.62 -30.76
CA LYS A 385 3.88 14.20 -32.10
C LYS A 385 5.18 13.99 -32.91
N ARG A 386 5.08 13.32 -34.05
CA ARG A 386 6.18 13.25 -35.00
C ARG A 386 6.40 14.66 -35.52
N THR A 387 7.42 15.35 -34.97
CA THR A 387 7.97 16.58 -35.55
C THR A 387 8.81 16.23 -36.75
#